data_a25bfcc7a4c493b8459821e04fef344c
#
_entry.id   a25bfcc7a4c493b8459821e04fef344c
#
_cell.length_a   1.000
_cell.length_b   1.000
_cell.length_c   1.000
_cell.angle_alpha   90.00
_cell.angle_beta   90.00
_cell.angle_gamma   90.00
#
_symmetry.space_group_name_H-M   'P 1'
#
loop_
_entity.id
_entity.type
_entity.pdbx_description
1 polymer ?
#
loop_
_entity_poly.entity_id
_entity_poly.type
_entity_poly.pdbx_seq_one_letter_code
_entity_poly.pdbx_strand_id
1 'polypeptide(L)'
;LRGVRLAATLGFGLPRRTREALGRHARFLQAHPEALPARERVKEELARLLLSPRAAFGLRLLERVGLLGVYLPELALLVGLHQGGVHHLPAWEHTLSAVFHLLWLWPEAPLEARLAALFHDVGKPLTRRFDPEVGRFRFLGHAEVGAEIARASLFWLRFPKEVVERVAGLVRRHMDRLPEERKALRRFFLRRQDLLPDLVYLMAADRLATRGVEREAWEVLGRYEEVLKDPLPQRPLLSGEEVMALLGLQEGPEVGRALKALLEAQAEGRVGTKEEARAFLLYWRGGREAQASGTPDHPH
;
A
#
# COMPACT_ATOMS: atom_id res chain seq x y z
N LEU A 1 -21.90 -14.99 -0.36
CA LEU A 1 -20.99 -14.04 -1.01
C LEU A 1 -21.38 -13.80 -2.47
N ARG A 2 -21.61 -14.86 -3.26
CA ARG A 2 -22.00 -14.75 -4.69
C ARG A 2 -23.22 -13.87 -4.93
N GLY A 3 -24.29 -13.98 -4.12
CA GLY A 3 -25.49 -13.16 -4.25
C GLY A 3 -25.20 -11.65 -4.04
N VAL A 4 -24.35 -11.32 -3.07
CA VAL A 4 -23.91 -9.93 -2.83
C VAL A 4 -23.09 -9.41 -4.02
N ARG A 5 -22.16 -10.21 -4.54
CA ARG A 5 -21.38 -9.86 -5.73
C ARG A 5 -22.27 -9.61 -6.95
N LEU A 6 -23.22 -10.49 -7.22
CA LEU A 6 -24.14 -10.33 -8.35
C LEU A 6 -24.98 -9.07 -8.21
N ALA A 7 -25.52 -8.78 -7.02
CA ALA A 7 -26.24 -7.54 -6.75
C ALA A 7 -25.38 -6.30 -7.02
N ALA A 8 -24.11 -6.32 -6.58
CA ALA A 8 -23.16 -5.24 -6.83
C ALA A 8 -22.84 -5.10 -8.32
N THR A 9 -22.51 -6.20 -9.01
CA THR A 9 -22.15 -6.18 -10.44
C THR A 9 -23.30 -5.67 -11.31
N LEU A 10 -24.53 -6.11 -11.02
CA LEU A 10 -25.74 -5.72 -11.77
C LEU A 10 -26.34 -4.39 -11.30
N GLY A 11 -25.89 -3.85 -10.19
CA GLY A 11 -26.39 -2.60 -9.63
C GLY A 11 -27.76 -2.69 -8.97
N PHE A 12 -28.15 -3.89 -8.54
CA PHE A 12 -29.42 -4.11 -7.85
C PHE A 12 -29.25 -4.04 -6.34
N GLY A 13 -30.24 -3.45 -5.67
CA GLY A 13 -30.40 -3.61 -4.23
C GLY A 13 -30.84 -5.04 -3.89
N LEU A 14 -30.48 -5.51 -2.70
CA LEU A 14 -30.99 -6.78 -2.18
C LEU A 14 -32.39 -6.56 -1.59
N PRO A 15 -33.43 -7.31 -2.02
CA PRO A 15 -34.75 -7.27 -1.40
C PRO A 15 -34.65 -7.55 0.11
N ARG A 16 -35.60 -7.01 0.89
CA ARG A 16 -35.62 -7.17 2.35
C ARG A 16 -35.51 -8.63 2.79
N ARG A 17 -36.35 -9.50 2.19
CA ARG A 17 -36.33 -10.95 2.50
C ARG A 17 -34.99 -11.60 2.25
N THR A 18 -34.33 -11.22 1.15
CA THR A 18 -32.97 -11.72 0.81
C THR A 18 -31.95 -11.23 1.82
N ARG A 19 -31.98 -9.95 2.22
CA ARG A 19 -31.09 -9.41 3.26
C ARG A 19 -31.27 -10.11 4.60
N GLU A 20 -32.49 -10.35 5.02
CA GLU A 20 -32.83 -11.07 6.25
C GLU A 20 -32.34 -12.52 6.20
N ALA A 21 -32.50 -13.20 5.05
CA ALA A 21 -31.99 -14.55 4.86
C ALA A 21 -30.46 -14.61 4.90
N LEU A 22 -29.77 -13.66 4.24
CA LEU A 22 -28.31 -13.56 4.31
C LEU A 22 -27.82 -13.24 5.72
N GLY A 23 -28.52 -12.38 6.46
CA GLY A 23 -28.19 -12.08 7.85
C GLY A 23 -28.36 -13.29 8.77
N ARG A 24 -29.41 -14.10 8.58
CA ARG A 24 -29.54 -15.38 9.30
C ARG A 24 -28.41 -16.35 8.95
N HIS A 25 -28.05 -16.44 7.67
CA HIS A 25 -26.96 -17.28 7.21
C HIS A 25 -25.60 -16.81 7.76
N ALA A 26 -25.34 -15.49 7.81
CA ALA A 26 -24.13 -14.94 8.43
C ALA A 26 -24.01 -15.36 9.90
N ARG A 27 -25.08 -15.23 10.70
CA ARG A 27 -25.11 -15.69 12.09
C ARG A 27 -24.89 -17.20 12.22
N PHE A 28 -25.48 -17.99 11.32
CA PHE A 28 -25.24 -19.43 11.27
C PHE A 28 -23.76 -19.74 11.03
N LEU A 29 -23.11 -19.11 10.03
CA LEU A 29 -21.70 -19.33 9.74
C LEU A 29 -20.76 -18.86 10.87
N GLN A 30 -21.15 -17.81 11.60
CA GLN A 30 -20.38 -17.39 12.79
C GLN A 30 -20.44 -18.41 13.92
N ALA A 31 -21.60 -19.04 14.10
CA ALA A 31 -21.79 -20.10 15.10
C ALA A 31 -21.21 -21.47 14.66
N HIS A 32 -21.03 -21.67 13.35
CA HIS A 32 -20.60 -22.92 12.73
C HIS A 32 -19.44 -22.68 11.75
N PRO A 33 -18.22 -22.40 12.25
CA PRO A 33 -17.05 -22.15 11.39
C PRO A 33 -16.73 -23.32 10.45
N GLU A 34 -17.09 -24.55 10.84
CA GLU A 34 -16.94 -25.76 10.02
C GLU A 34 -17.80 -25.74 8.75
N ALA A 35 -18.88 -24.94 8.71
CA ALA A 35 -19.76 -24.77 7.55
C ALA A 35 -19.28 -23.69 6.57
N LEU A 36 -18.15 -23.04 6.86
CA LEU A 36 -17.57 -22.04 5.95
C LEU A 36 -17.23 -22.69 4.59
N PRO A 37 -17.49 -21.98 3.48
CA PRO A 37 -17.05 -22.46 2.17
C PRO A 37 -15.53 -22.51 2.09
N ALA A 38 -15.02 -23.33 1.15
CA ALA A 38 -13.59 -23.39 0.89
C ALA A 38 -12.99 -22.00 0.64
N ARG A 39 -11.82 -21.75 1.21
CA ARG A 39 -11.15 -20.42 1.19
C ARG A 39 -10.93 -19.92 -0.24
N GLU A 40 -10.64 -20.81 -1.15
CA GLU A 40 -10.46 -20.53 -2.57
C GLU A 40 -11.74 -19.96 -3.20
N ARG A 41 -12.91 -20.46 -2.82
CA ARG A 41 -14.20 -19.93 -3.28
C ARG A 41 -14.46 -18.54 -2.70
N VAL A 42 -14.13 -18.31 -1.44
CA VAL A 42 -14.23 -16.98 -0.81
C VAL A 42 -13.32 -15.99 -1.53
N LYS A 43 -12.06 -16.39 -1.78
CA LYS A 43 -11.09 -15.61 -2.55
C LYS A 43 -11.62 -15.21 -3.92
N GLU A 44 -12.11 -16.18 -4.69
CA GLU A 44 -12.63 -15.93 -6.05
C GLU A 44 -13.80 -14.95 -6.06
N GLU A 45 -14.77 -15.13 -5.17
CA GLU A 45 -15.93 -14.25 -5.09
C GLU A 45 -15.55 -12.85 -4.59
N LEU A 46 -14.60 -12.74 -3.64
CA LEU A 46 -14.07 -11.46 -3.18
C LEU A 46 -13.31 -10.74 -4.31
N ALA A 47 -12.44 -11.44 -5.02
CA ALA A 47 -11.70 -10.88 -6.15
C ALA A 47 -12.65 -10.36 -7.24
N ARG A 48 -13.66 -11.14 -7.63
CA ARG A 48 -14.67 -10.72 -8.60
C ARG A 48 -15.50 -9.53 -8.11
N LEU A 49 -15.80 -9.46 -6.81
CA LEU A 49 -16.48 -8.31 -6.20
C LEU A 49 -15.62 -7.05 -6.31
N LEU A 50 -14.35 -7.15 -5.94
CA LEU A 50 -13.42 -6.01 -6.00
C LEU A 50 -13.13 -5.55 -7.43
N LEU A 51 -13.12 -6.46 -8.40
CA LEU A 51 -12.96 -6.13 -9.83
C LEU A 51 -14.23 -5.51 -10.45
N SER A 52 -15.36 -5.54 -9.75
CA SER A 52 -16.57 -4.84 -10.17
C SER A 52 -16.38 -3.32 -10.08
N PRO A 53 -16.94 -2.53 -11.02
CA PRO A 53 -16.95 -1.06 -10.92
C PRO A 53 -17.73 -0.54 -9.70
N ARG A 54 -18.56 -1.37 -9.08
CA ARG A 54 -19.34 -1.05 -7.87
C ARG A 54 -18.83 -1.79 -6.62
N ALA A 55 -17.51 -2.03 -6.53
CA ALA A 55 -16.90 -2.75 -5.42
C ALA A 55 -17.26 -2.15 -4.04
N ALA A 56 -17.17 -0.83 -3.89
CA ALA A 56 -17.53 -0.16 -2.63
C ALA A 56 -18.99 -0.42 -2.21
N PHE A 57 -19.93 -0.43 -3.15
CA PHE A 57 -21.32 -0.78 -2.89
C PHE A 57 -21.46 -2.24 -2.44
N GLY A 58 -20.79 -3.17 -3.12
CA GLY A 58 -20.80 -4.59 -2.76
C GLY A 58 -20.19 -4.86 -1.38
N LEU A 59 -19.10 -4.19 -1.03
CA LEU A 59 -18.49 -4.27 0.30
C LEU A 59 -19.45 -3.72 1.39
N ARG A 60 -20.18 -2.64 1.11
CA ARG A 60 -21.23 -2.15 2.01
C ARG A 60 -22.37 -3.15 2.17
N LEU A 61 -22.76 -3.86 1.12
CA LEU A 61 -23.76 -4.92 1.23
C LEU A 61 -23.27 -6.08 2.11
N LEU A 62 -21.99 -6.48 1.98
CA LEU A 62 -21.38 -7.51 2.85
C LEU A 62 -21.46 -7.11 4.32
N GLU A 63 -21.14 -5.86 4.63
CA GLU A 63 -21.23 -5.34 6.00
C GLU A 63 -22.69 -5.38 6.49
N ARG A 64 -23.62 -4.81 5.73
CA ARG A 64 -25.05 -4.72 6.12
C ARG A 64 -25.74 -6.05 6.36
N VAL A 65 -25.31 -7.12 5.67
CA VAL A 65 -25.86 -8.46 5.87
C VAL A 65 -25.03 -9.30 6.86
N GLY A 66 -24.02 -8.71 7.51
CA GLY A 66 -23.18 -9.37 8.51
C GLY A 66 -22.13 -10.33 7.96
N LEU A 67 -21.99 -10.45 6.63
CA LEU A 67 -21.02 -11.35 5.99
C LEU A 67 -19.59 -10.80 6.01
N LEU A 68 -19.41 -9.49 6.21
CA LEU A 68 -18.07 -8.91 6.38
C LEU A 68 -17.35 -9.55 7.58
N GLY A 69 -18.00 -9.65 8.73
CA GLY A 69 -17.43 -10.27 9.93
C GLY A 69 -17.23 -11.77 9.83
N VAL A 70 -17.88 -12.44 8.87
CA VAL A 70 -17.69 -13.87 8.61
C VAL A 70 -16.42 -14.13 7.78
N TYR A 71 -16.21 -13.35 6.72
CA TYR A 71 -15.15 -13.60 5.74
C TYR A 71 -13.90 -12.76 5.95
N LEU A 72 -14.04 -11.59 6.56
CA LEU A 72 -12.99 -10.60 6.78
C LEU A 72 -13.18 -9.95 8.17
N PRO A 73 -13.08 -10.74 9.25
CA PRO A 73 -13.37 -10.28 10.60
C PRO A 73 -12.51 -9.11 11.04
N GLU A 74 -11.27 -9.02 10.58
CA GLU A 74 -10.35 -7.91 10.84
C GLU A 74 -10.86 -6.59 10.26
N LEU A 75 -11.50 -6.61 9.08
CA LEU A 75 -12.11 -5.42 8.49
C LEU A 75 -13.41 -5.02 9.21
N ALA A 76 -14.13 -5.98 9.77
CA ALA A 76 -15.32 -5.70 10.54
C ALA A 76 -15.03 -4.85 11.80
N LEU A 77 -13.81 -4.87 12.33
CA LEU A 77 -13.37 -4.02 13.44
C LEU A 77 -13.30 -2.53 13.08
N LEU A 78 -13.28 -2.19 11.79
CA LEU A 78 -13.33 -0.80 11.31
C LEU A 78 -14.74 -0.21 11.39
N VAL A 79 -15.78 -1.06 11.43
CA VAL A 79 -17.18 -0.62 11.46
C VAL A 79 -17.45 0.12 12.76
N GLY A 80 -17.93 1.37 12.65
CA GLY A 80 -18.18 2.23 13.82
C GLY A 80 -16.94 2.75 14.53
N LEU A 81 -15.71 2.48 14.04
CA LEU A 81 -14.49 3.01 14.63
C LEU A 81 -14.36 4.51 14.27
N HIS A 82 -14.62 5.38 15.25
CA HIS A 82 -14.42 6.82 15.11
C HIS A 82 -12.94 7.18 15.13
N GLN A 83 -12.51 8.00 14.17
CA GLN A 83 -11.13 8.36 13.94
C GLN A 83 -10.74 9.71 14.57
N GLY A 84 -11.65 10.69 14.52
CA GLY A 84 -11.39 12.07 14.97
C GLY A 84 -10.47 12.86 14.04
N GLY A 85 -10.18 14.10 14.42
CA GLY A 85 -9.31 14.99 13.64
C GLY A 85 -9.91 15.35 12.28
N VAL A 86 -9.08 15.24 11.24
CA VAL A 86 -9.49 15.53 9.85
C VAL A 86 -10.38 14.44 9.24
N HIS A 87 -10.45 13.27 9.86
CA HIS A 87 -11.29 12.16 9.39
C HIS A 87 -12.73 12.36 9.86
N HIS A 88 -13.59 12.84 8.99
CA HIS A 88 -15.00 13.07 9.25
C HIS A 88 -15.86 11.80 9.18
N LEU A 89 -15.33 10.73 8.57
CA LEU A 89 -15.99 9.43 8.44
C LEU A 89 -15.43 8.46 9.49
N PRO A 90 -16.26 7.52 10.00
CA PRO A 90 -15.77 6.32 10.66
C PRO A 90 -14.84 5.52 9.74
N ALA A 91 -13.97 4.68 10.31
CA ALA A 91 -12.89 4.04 9.55
C ALA A 91 -13.41 3.13 8.40
N TRP A 92 -14.52 2.43 8.60
CA TRP A 92 -15.12 1.60 7.54
C TRP A 92 -15.65 2.44 6.39
N GLU A 93 -16.39 3.51 6.68
CA GLU A 93 -16.93 4.43 5.68
C GLU A 93 -15.81 5.13 4.91
N HIS A 94 -14.72 5.49 5.58
CA HIS A 94 -13.51 6.00 4.96
C HIS A 94 -12.89 4.97 4.01
N THR A 95 -12.77 3.71 4.44
CA THR A 95 -12.27 2.61 3.60
C THR A 95 -13.12 2.43 2.34
N LEU A 96 -14.44 2.43 2.46
CA LEU A 96 -15.33 2.34 1.30
C LEU A 96 -15.18 3.55 0.37
N SER A 97 -15.01 4.74 0.93
CA SER A 97 -14.74 5.97 0.17
C SER A 97 -13.40 5.89 -0.56
N ALA A 98 -12.35 5.37 0.07
CA ALA A 98 -11.05 5.16 -0.58
C ALA A 98 -11.14 4.15 -1.75
N VAL A 99 -11.85 3.04 -1.57
CA VAL A 99 -12.10 2.08 -2.67
C VAL A 99 -12.88 2.74 -3.81
N PHE A 100 -13.90 3.55 -3.51
CA PHE A 100 -14.66 4.29 -4.51
C PHE A 100 -13.78 5.27 -5.28
N HIS A 101 -12.98 6.09 -4.60
CA HIS A 101 -12.10 7.07 -5.22
C HIS A 101 -10.97 6.42 -6.03
N LEU A 102 -10.44 5.27 -5.58
CA LEU A 102 -9.48 4.52 -6.38
C LEU A 102 -10.08 4.13 -7.75
N LEU A 103 -11.30 3.60 -7.76
CA LEU A 103 -11.98 3.21 -9.00
C LEU A 103 -12.42 4.41 -9.85
N TRP A 104 -12.72 5.53 -9.21
CA TRP A 104 -13.02 6.78 -9.90
C TRP A 104 -11.78 7.37 -10.59
N LEU A 105 -10.62 7.35 -9.92
CA LEU A 105 -9.34 7.79 -10.49
C LEU A 105 -8.79 6.81 -11.54
N TRP A 106 -8.97 5.53 -11.29
CA TRP A 106 -8.39 4.46 -12.10
C TRP A 106 -9.37 3.29 -12.22
N PRO A 107 -10.34 3.34 -13.18
CA PRO A 107 -11.36 2.29 -13.36
C PRO A 107 -10.77 0.89 -13.57
N GLU A 108 -9.63 0.81 -14.26
CA GLU A 108 -8.92 -0.43 -14.58
C GLU A 108 -7.88 -0.83 -13.52
N ALA A 109 -7.93 -0.25 -12.31
CA ALA A 109 -7.00 -0.58 -11.24
C ALA A 109 -6.90 -2.09 -11.03
N PRO A 110 -5.69 -2.66 -10.93
CA PRO A 110 -5.51 -4.10 -10.72
C PRO A 110 -6.03 -4.54 -9.35
N LEU A 111 -6.22 -5.85 -9.20
CA LEU A 111 -6.78 -6.43 -7.98
C LEU A 111 -5.95 -6.04 -6.74
N GLU A 112 -4.63 -6.00 -6.86
CA GLU A 112 -3.71 -5.66 -5.78
C GLU A 112 -3.93 -4.24 -5.26
N ALA A 113 -4.13 -3.26 -6.14
CA ALA A 113 -4.44 -1.88 -5.75
C ALA A 113 -5.80 -1.80 -5.03
N ARG A 114 -6.80 -2.56 -5.50
CA ARG A 114 -8.14 -2.61 -4.88
C ARG A 114 -8.12 -3.30 -3.52
N LEU A 115 -7.37 -4.38 -3.39
CA LEU A 115 -7.12 -5.04 -2.10
C LEU A 115 -6.37 -4.11 -1.14
N ALA A 116 -5.37 -3.38 -1.63
CA ALA A 116 -4.64 -2.42 -0.82
C ALA A 116 -5.56 -1.30 -0.32
N ALA A 117 -6.44 -0.76 -1.16
CA ALA A 117 -7.44 0.22 -0.75
C ALA A 117 -8.42 -0.34 0.30
N LEU A 118 -8.80 -1.62 0.20
CA LEU A 118 -9.64 -2.29 1.19
C LEU A 118 -8.92 -2.47 2.53
N PHE A 119 -7.63 -2.76 2.54
CA PHE A 119 -6.86 -3.11 3.75
C PHE A 119 -6.02 -1.96 4.30
N HIS A 120 -5.93 -0.78 3.65
CA HIS A 120 -4.96 0.26 4.03
C HIS A 120 -5.05 0.68 5.50
N ASP A 121 -6.24 0.73 6.06
CA ASP A 121 -6.52 1.17 7.43
C ASP A 121 -6.80 0.03 8.42
N VAL A 122 -6.67 -1.23 8.01
CA VAL A 122 -7.03 -2.39 8.85
C VAL A 122 -6.25 -2.47 10.17
N GLY A 123 -5.11 -1.81 10.29
CA GLY A 123 -4.32 -1.74 11.52
C GLY A 123 -4.85 -0.75 12.57
N LYS A 124 -5.76 0.15 12.21
CA LYS A 124 -6.27 1.21 13.11
C LYS A 124 -6.89 0.69 14.41
N PRO A 125 -7.73 -0.36 14.41
CA PRO A 125 -8.30 -0.88 15.65
C PRO A 125 -7.26 -1.28 16.70
N LEU A 126 -6.15 -1.88 16.28
CA LEU A 126 -5.08 -2.36 17.16
C LEU A 126 -4.09 -1.27 17.59
N THR A 127 -4.06 -0.14 16.89
CA THR A 127 -3.12 0.96 17.17
C THR A 127 -3.80 2.19 17.77
N ARG A 128 -5.11 2.12 18.03
CA ARG A 128 -5.90 3.20 18.62
C ARG A 128 -5.42 3.53 20.02
N ARG A 129 -4.94 4.75 20.21
CA ARG A 129 -4.55 5.29 21.52
C ARG A 129 -5.05 6.71 21.70
N PHE A 130 -5.57 7.03 22.89
CA PHE A 130 -5.93 8.41 23.21
C PHE A 130 -4.65 9.19 23.52
N ASP A 131 -4.50 10.33 22.87
CA ASP A 131 -3.39 11.26 23.10
C ASP A 131 -3.94 12.47 23.87
N PRO A 132 -3.62 12.60 25.19
CA PRO A 132 -4.14 13.66 26.02
C PRO A 132 -3.58 15.05 25.65
N GLU A 133 -2.40 15.12 25.03
CA GLU A 133 -1.79 16.41 24.62
C GLU A 133 -2.57 17.07 23.48
N VAL A 134 -3.13 16.27 22.57
CA VAL A 134 -3.93 16.76 21.44
C VAL A 134 -5.43 16.51 21.62
N GLY A 135 -5.86 15.88 22.71
CA GLY A 135 -7.25 15.65 23.07
C GLY A 135 -8.02 14.71 22.13
N ARG A 136 -7.32 13.81 21.41
CA ARG A 136 -7.93 12.92 20.39
C ARG A 136 -7.27 11.56 20.32
N PHE A 137 -7.94 10.61 19.69
CA PHE A 137 -7.33 9.32 19.32
C PHE A 137 -6.33 9.47 18.19
N ARG A 138 -5.23 8.71 18.30
CA ARG A 138 -4.19 8.54 17.28
C ARG A 138 -4.02 7.06 16.94
N PHE A 139 -3.48 6.79 15.76
CA PHE A 139 -3.32 5.45 15.19
C PHE A 139 -1.90 5.25 14.68
N LEU A 140 -0.92 5.59 15.52
CA LEU A 140 0.50 5.52 15.12
C LEU A 140 0.90 4.07 14.84
N GLY A 141 1.60 3.86 13.71
CA GLY A 141 2.04 2.55 13.28
C GLY A 141 0.94 1.67 12.65
N HIS A 142 -0.26 2.23 12.35
CA HIS A 142 -1.33 1.43 11.75
C HIS A 142 -0.98 0.88 10.37
N ALA A 143 -0.12 1.54 9.61
CA ALA A 143 0.30 1.08 8.29
C ALA A 143 1.17 -0.18 8.38
N GLU A 144 2.11 -0.22 9.33
CA GLU A 144 2.96 -1.39 9.60
C GLU A 144 2.14 -2.57 10.13
N VAL A 145 1.32 -2.33 11.16
CA VAL A 145 0.42 -3.34 11.73
C VAL A 145 -0.58 -3.82 10.68
N GLY A 146 -1.15 -2.89 9.91
CA GLY A 146 -2.08 -3.18 8.82
C GLY A 146 -1.48 -4.05 7.73
N ALA A 147 -0.21 -3.83 7.36
CA ALA A 147 0.49 -4.66 6.40
C ALA A 147 0.62 -6.12 6.85
N GLU A 148 0.90 -6.35 8.14
CA GLU A 148 0.97 -7.72 8.69
C GLU A 148 -0.41 -8.38 8.76
N ILE A 149 -1.45 -7.63 9.14
CA ILE A 149 -2.83 -8.12 9.13
C ILE A 149 -3.25 -8.49 7.70
N ALA A 150 -3.03 -7.59 6.72
CA ALA A 150 -3.35 -7.83 5.32
C ALA A 150 -2.63 -9.08 4.79
N ARG A 151 -1.34 -9.24 5.11
CA ARG A 151 -0.54 -10.42 4.75
C ARG A 151 -1.17 -11.70 5.30
N ALA A 152 -1.48 -11.74 6.58
CA ALA A 152 -2.07 -12.90 7.24
C ALA A 152 -3.45 -13.25 6.65
N SER A 153 -4.32 -12.26 6.46
CA SER A 153 -5.68 -12.44 5.93
C SER A 153 -5.67 -12.94 4.49
N LEU A 154 -4.86 -12.33 3.62
CA LEU A 154 -4.77 -12.73 2.21
C LEU A 154 -4.09 -14.09 2.05
N PHE A 155 -3.09 -14.41 2.86
CA PHE A 155 -2.49 -15.74 2.90
C PHE A 155 -3.52 -16.79 3.35
N TRP A 156 -4.30 -16.49 4.41
CA TRP A 156 -5.38 -17.38 4.88
C TRP A 156 -6.42 -17.60 3.79
N LEU A 157 -6.76 -16.60 2.98
CA LEU A 157 -7.66 -16.69 1.83
C LEU A 157 -7.04 -17.37 0.61
N ARG A 158 -5.79 -17.83 0.68
CA ARG A 158 -5.09 -18.53 -0.41
C ARG A 158 -4.82 -17.64 -1.63
N PHE A 159 -4.57 -16.34 -1.44
CA PHE A 159 -4.01 -15.51 -2.51
C PHE A 159 -2.57 -15.95 -2.82
N PRO A 160 -2.09 -15.79 -4.09
CA PRO A 160 -0.70 -16.02 -4.44
C PRO A 160 0.25 -15.15 -3.63
N LYS A 161 1.44 -15.66 -3.32
CA LYS A 161 2.45 -14.97 -2.51
C LYS A 161 2.78 -13.58 -3.06
N GLU A 162 2.91 -13.46 -4.37
CA GLU A 162 3.22 -12.20 -5.06
C GLU A 162 2.15 -11.13 -4.81
N VAL A 163 0.87 -11.53 -4.87
CA VAL A 163 -0.27 -10.65 -4.55
C VAL A 163 -0.23 -10.24 -3.08
N VAL A 164 0.00 -11.20 -2.17
CA VAL A 164 0.06 -10.95 -0.71
C VAL A 164 1.15 -9.94 -0.39
N GLU A 165 2.38 -10.15 -0.89
CA GLU A 165 3.51 -9.27 -0.59
C GLU A 165 3.35 -7.88 -1.23
N ARG A 166 2.80 -7.81 -2.45
CA ARG A 166 2.53 -6.52 -3.11
C ARG A 166 1.49 -5.72 -2.34
N VAL A 167 0.37 -6.33 -1.93
CA VAL A 167 -0.67 -5.66 -1.14
C VAL A 167 -0.12 -5.21 0.21
N ALA A 168 0.61 -6.07 0.93
CA ALA A 168 1.24 -5.70 2.20
C ALA A 168 2.23 -4.54 2.05
N GLY A 169 3.00 -4.53 0.95
CA GLY A 169 3.90 -3.42 0.60
C GLY A 169 3.16 -2.11 0.39
N LEU A 170 2.06 -2.13 -0.35
CA LEU A 170 1.19 -0.98 -0.60
C LEU A 170 0.57 -0.45 0.70
N VAL A 171 0.00 -1.34 1.52
CA VAL A 171 -0.57 -0.97 2.83
C VAL A 171 0.48 -0.34 3.73
N ARG A 172 1.69 -0.89 3.80
CA ARG A 172 2.78 -0.34 4.61
C ARG A 172 3.20 1.06 4.19
N ARG A 173 3.09 1.39 2.90
CA ARG A 173 3.61 2.64 2.30
C ARG A 173 2.54 3.69 2.04
N HIS A 174 1.25 3.41 2.24
CA HIS A 174 0.19 4.36 1.90
C HIS A 174 0.29 5.70 2.65
N MET A 175 0.91 5.72 3.84
CA MET A 175 1.16 6.92 4.65
C MET A 175 2.48 7.63 4.34
N ASP A 176 3.28 7.12 3.39
CA ASP A 176 4.55 7.75 3.03
C ASP A 176 4.31 9.19 2.53
N ARG A 177 5.23 10.09 2.87
CA ARG A 177 5.18 11.48 2.42
C ARG A 177 6.09 11.69 1.22
N LEU A 178 5.59 12.39 0.21
CA LEU A 178 6.41 12.76 -0.94
C LEU A 178 7.41 13.85 -0.54
N PRO A 179 8.72 13.66 -0.84
CA PRO A 179 9.71 14.71 -0.65
C PRO A 179 9.40 15.94 -1.52
N GLU A 180 9.68 17.15 -1.05
CA GLU A 180 9.46 18.38 -1.82
C GLU A 180 10.50 18.56 -2.93
N GLU A 181 11.75 18.24 -2.64
CA GLU A 181 12.85 18.41 -3.58
C GLU A 181 12.77 17.35 -4.71
N ARG A 182 12.94 17.81 -5.97
CA ARG A 182 12.84 16.98 -7.17
C ARG A 182 13.77 15.74 -7.14
N LYS A 183 15.03 15.91 -6.74
CA LYS A 183 15.99 14.78 -6.68
C LYS A 183 15.56 13.74 -5.65
N ALA A 184 15.15 14.19 -4.47
CA ALA A 184 14.64 13.32 -3.41
C ALA A 184 13.34 12.62 -3.83
N LEU A 185 12.46 13.30 -4.57
CA LEU A 185 11.24 12.74 -5.13
C LEU A 185 11.53 11.63 -6.15
N ARG A 186 12.47 11.85 -7.07
CA ARG A 186 12.88 10.82 -8.04
C ARG A 186 13.46 9.59 -7.34
N ARG A 187 14.30 9.78 -6.33
CA ARG A 187 14.81 8.69 -5.48
C ARG A 187 13.71 7.99 -4.70
N PHE A 188 12.72 8.74 -4.19
CA PHE A 188 11.55 8.18 -3.52
C PHE A 188 10.80 7.21 -4.43
N PHE A 189 10.49 7.59 -5.67
CA PHE A 189 9.79 6.73 -6.62
C PHE A 189 10.67 5.58 -7.13
N LEU A 190 11.96 5.82 -7.34
CA LEU A 190 12.90 4.75 -7.70
C LEU A 190 12.90 3.61 -6.67
N ARG A 191 12.94 3.93 -5.38
CA ARG A 191 12.94 2.95 -4.30
C ARG A 191 11.63 2.18 -4.14
N ARG A 192 10.56 2.62 -4.81
CA ARG A 192 9.22 2.05 -4.76
C ARG A 192 8.68 1.66 -6.12
N GLN A 193 9.55 1.60 -7.12
CA GLN A 193 9.13 1.35 -8.50
C GLN A 193 8.39 0.03 -8.69
N ASP A 194 8.64 -0.96 -7.84
CA ASP A 194 7.92 -2.23 -7.77
C ASP A 194 6.46 -2.10 -7.30
N LEU A 195 6.11 -1.01 -6.62
CA LEU A 195 4.76 -0.72 -6.13
C LEU A 195 4.02 0.30 -7.01
N LEU A 196 4.69 0.86 -8.03
CA LEU A 196 4.08 1.85 -8.91
C LEU A 196 3.30 1.19 -10.06
N PRO A 197 2.26 1.84 -10.58
CA PRO A 197 1.66 3.10 -10.13
C PRO A 197 0.70 2.94 -8.94
N ASP A 198 0.42 1.71 -8.48
CA ASP A 198 -0.64 1.37 -7.51
C ASP A 198 -0.55 2.22 -6.24
N LEU A 199 0.69 2.42 -5.71
CA LEU A 199 0.92 3.21 -4.50
C LEU A 199 0.44 4.65 -4.66
N VAL A 200 0.72 5.27 -5.79
CA VAL A 200 0.35 6.67 -6.07
C VAL A 200 -1.17 6.84 -6.09
N TYR A 201 -1.86 5.94 -6.79
CA TYR A 201 -3.32 5.97 -6.86
C TYR A 201 -3.98 5.64 -5.51
N LEU A 202 -3.40 4.72 -4.74
CA LEU A 202 -3.85 4.44 -3.36
C LEU A 202 -3.70 5.67 -2.47
N MET A 203 -2.54 6.34 -2.49
CA MET A 203 -2.28 7.55 -1.72
C MET A 203 -3.23 8.69 -2.11
N ALA A 204 -3.54 8.85 -3.38
CA ALA A 204 -4.48 9.86 -3.87
C ALA A 204 -5.93 9.52 -3.45
N ALA A 205 -6.33 8.26 -3.57
CA ALA A 205 -7.67 7.80 -3.19
C ALA A 205 -7.95 7.96 -1.69
N ASP A 206 -6.97 7.65 -0.84
CA ASP A 206 -7.04 7.85 0.61
C ASP A 206 -7.24 9.33 0.96
N ARG A 207 -6.49 10.24 0.31
CA ARG A 207 -6.64 11.69 0.50
C ARG A 207 -8.01 12.21 0.04
N LEU A 208 -8.52 11.73 -1.11
CA LEU A 208 -9.87 12.09 -1.57
C LEU A 208 -10.97 11.58 -0.63
N ALA A 209 -10.73 10.49 0.08
CA ALA A 209 -11.64 9.98 1.11
C ALA A 209 -11.59 10.81 2.40
N THR A 210 -10.61 11.71 2.55
CA THR A 210 -10.40 12.55 3.74
C THR A 210 -10.77 14.00 3.41
N ARG A 211 -11.75 14.56 4.13
CA ARG A 211 -12.22 15.93 3.90
C ARG A 211 -11.15 16.95 4.23
N GLY A 212 -10.99 17.93 3.33
CA GLY A 212 -10.09 19.06 3.54
C GLY A 212 -8.65 18.83 3.09
N VAL A 213 -8.35 17.65 2.53
CA VAL A 213 -7.01 17.31 1.98
C VAL A 213 -7.07 16.87 0.51
N GLU A 214 -8.17 17.18 -0.17
CA GLU A 214 -8.39 16.81 -1.58
C GLU A 214 -7.29 17.38 -2.50
N ARG A 215 -6.78 18.59 -2.19
CA ARG A 215 -5.67 19.20 -2.92
C ARG A 215 -4.43 18.32 -2.91
N GLU A 216 -4.13 17.67 -1.79
CA GLU A 216 -2.96 16.80 -1.64
C GLU A 216 -3.06 15.57 -2.53
N ALA A 217 -4.28 15.08 -2.84
CA ALA A 217 -4.47 13.98 -3.78
C ALA A 217 -4.01 14.34 -5.19
N TRP A 218 -4.39 15.52 -5.67
CA TRP A 218 -3.99 16.02 -6.99
C TRP A 218 -2.51 16.35 -7.04
N GLU A 219 -1.94 16.81 -5.94
CA GLU A 219 -0.50 17.06 -5.81
C GLU A 219 0.28 15.73 -5.95
N VAL A 220 -0.15 14.66 -5.28
CA VAL A 220 0.47 13.33 -5.41
C VAL A 220 0.49 12.85 -6.85
N LEU A 221 -0.66 12.94 -7.55
CA LEU A 221 -0.79 12.52 -8.95
C LEU A 221 0.08 13.39 -9.87
N GLY A 222 0.01 14.71 -9.74
CA GLY A 222 0.76 15.65 -10.59
C GLY A 222 2.27 15.50 -10.43
N ARG A 223 2.74 15.27 -9.21
CA ARG A 223 4.18 15.03 -8.94
C ARG A 223 4.66 13.69 -9.51
N TYR A 224 3.81 12.68 -9.53
CA TYR A 224 4.13 11.42 -10.20
C TYR A 224 4.18 11.60 -11.73
N GLU A 225 3.20 12.29 -12.30
CA GLU A 225 3.20 12.63 -13.73
C GLU A 225 4.45 13.41 -14.16
N GLU A 226 4.91 14.34 -13.31
CA GLU A 226 6.15 15.07 -13.55
C GLU A 226 7.37 14.14 -13.63
N VAL A 227 7.45 13.15 -12.75
CA VAL A 227 8.55 12.16 -12.78
C VAL A 227 8.45 11.27 -14.02
N LEU A 228 7.25 10.96 -14.51
CA LEU A 228 7.07 10.15 -15.73
C LEU A 228 7.54 10.86 -17.03
N LYS A 229 7.60 12.20 -17.03
CA LYS A 229 8.14 12.98 -18.18
C LYS A 229 9.64 12.74 -18.41
N ASP A 230 10.35 12.34 -17.38
CA ASP A 230 11.77 11.97 -17.40
C ASP A 230 11.92 10.60 -16.72
N PRO A 231 11.79 9.49 -17.46
CA PRO A 231 11.67 8.14 -16.88
C PRO A 231 12.81 7.79 -15.91
N LEU A 232 12.46 7.07 -14.87
CA LEU A 232 13.44 6.57 -13.89
C LEU A 232 14.35 5.52 -14.55
N PRO A 233 15.65 5.50 -14.18
CA PRO A 233 16.56 4.50 -14.71
C PRO A 233 16.15 3.09 -14.28
N GLN A 234 16.14 2.17 -15.23
CA GLN A 234 15.78 0.78 -14.99
C GLN A 234 16.98 -0.09 -14.57
N ARG A 235 18.19 0.34 -14.95
CA ARG A 235 19.44 -0.38 -14.70
C ARG A 235 20.57 0.59 -14.38
N PRO A 236 21.54 0.18 -13.56
CA PRO A 236 22.79 0.92 -13.41
C PRO A 236 23.57 0.98 -14.73
N LEU A 237 24.29 2.08 -14.96
CA LEU A 237 25.15 2.27 -16.14
C LEU A 237 26.35 1.33 -16.17
N LEU A 238 26.76 0.81 -15.00
CA LEU A 238 27.83 -0.19 -14.89
C LEU A 238 27.24 -1.50 -14.40
N SER A 239 27.76 -2.62 -14.94
CA SER A 239 27.42 -3.96 -14.45
C SER A 239 28.09 -4.26 -13.11
N GLY A 240 27.67 -5.35 -12.45
CA GLY A 240 28.34 -5.82 -11.22
C GLY A 240 29.81 -6.16 -11.45
N GLU A 241 30.16 -6.74 -12.60
CA GLU A 241 31.53 -7.04 -13.00
C GLU A 241 32.39 -5.78 -13.19
N GLU A 242 31.83 -4.77 -13.89
CA GLU A 242 32.48 -3.47 -14.06
C GLU A 242 32.72 -2.76 -12.72
N VAL A 243 31.76 -2.87 -11.77
CA VAL A 243 31.89 -2.31 -10.42
C VAL A 243 32.93 -3.06 -9.61
N MET A 244 32.96 -4.40 -9.65
CA MET A 244 33.99 -5.21 -8.98
C MET A 244 35.37 -4.88 -9.47
N ALA A 245 35.56 -4.81 -10.79
CA ALA A 245 36.84 -4.45 -11.40
C ALA A 245 37.28 -3.02 -11.03
N LEU A 246 36.36 -2.05 -11.08
CA LEU A 246 36.66 -0.64 -10.77
C LEU A 246 37.04 -0.43 -9.32
N LEU A 247 36.31 -1.07 -8.39
CA LEU A 247 36.48 -0.86 -6.95
C LEU A 247 37.36 -1.91 -6.27
N GLY A 248 37.86 -2.92 -7.01
CA GLY A 248 38.64 -4.03 -6.43
C GLY A 248 37.81 -4.84 -5.40
N LEU A 249 36.52 -5.03 -5.65
CA LEU A 249 35.63 -5.77 -4.78
C LEU A 249 35.43 -7.21 -5.28
N GLN A 250 35.19 -8.11 -4.34
CA GLN A 250 34.70 -9.45 -4.64
C GLN A 250 33.16 -9.45 -4.70
N GLU A 251 32.59 -10.50 -5.29
CA GLU A 251 31.13 -10.69 -5.30
C GLU A 251 30.57 -10.68 -3.88
N GLY A 252 29.54 -9.85 -3.65
CA GLY A 252 28.95 -9.74 -2.33
C GLY A 252 28.06 -8.50 -2.13
N PRO A 253 27.58 -8.30 -0.90
CA PRO A 253 26.62 -7.22 -0.58
C PRO A 253 27.14 -5.82 -0.90
N GLU A 254 28.46 -5.61 -0.95
CA GLU A 254 29.07 -4.30 -1.21
C GLU A 254 28.89 -3.87 -2.67
N VAL A 255 29.00 -4.81 -3.60
CA VAL A 255 28.70 -4.58 -5.01
C VAL A 255 27.24 -4.16 -5.18
N GLY A 256 26.32 -4.84 -4.48
CA GLY A 256 24.88 -4.48 -4.48
C GLY A 256 24.64 -3.06 -3.93
N ARG A 257 25.35 -2.66 -2.86
CA ARG A 257 25.26 -1.29 -2.32
C ARG A 257 25.80 -0.24 -3.31
N ALA A 258 26.89 -0.51 -3.97
CA ALA A 258 27.48 0.36 -4.98
C ALA A 258 26.53 0.54 -6.18
N LEU A 259 25.98 -0.55 -6.70
CA LEU A 259 25.01 -0.52 -7.81
C LEU A 259 23.74 0.25 -7.44
N LYS A 260 23.23 0.07 -6.22
CA LYS A 260 22.09 0.83 -5.71
C LYS A 260 22.39 2.32 -5.59
N ALA A 261 23.56 2.68 -5.04
CA ALA A 261 23.97 4.08 -4.93
C ALA A 261 24.12 4.73 -6.32
N LEU A 262 24.67 4.00 -7.29
CA LEU A 262 24.80 4.44 -8.68
C LEU A 262 23.42 4.68 -9.32
N LEU A 263 22.48 3.74 -9.15
CA LEU A 263 21.14 3.86 -9.69
C LEU A 263 20.38 5.05 -9.09
N GLU A 264 20.54 5.32 -7.80
CA GLU A 264 19.99 6.51 -7.15
C GLU A 264 20.61 7.80 -7.69
N ALA A 265 21.92 7.83 -7.89
CA ALA A 265 22.60 8.98 -8.48
C ALA A 265 22.15 9.26 -9.93
N GLN A 266 21.89 8.22 -10.71
CA GLN A 266 21.31 8.33 -12.05
C GLN A 266 19.87 8.91 -11.96
N ALA A 267 19.05 8.41 -11.06
CA ALA A 267 17.68 8.91 -10.89
C ALA A 267 17.67 10.39 -10.49
N GLU A 268 18.64 10.83 -9.70
CA GLU A 268 18.80 12.23 -9.29
C GLU A 268 19.40 13.14 -10.39
N GLY A 269 19.79 12.57 -11.52
CA GLY A 269 20.46 13.30 -12.61
C GLY A 269 21.89 13.73 -12.32
N ARG A 270 22.55 13.12 -11.33
CA ARG A 270 23.96 13.36 -11.00
C ARG A 270 24.93 12.58 -11.88
N VAL A 271 24.44 11.53 -12.50
CA VAL A 271 25.21 10.60 -13.34
C VAL A 271 24.38 10.26 -14.57
N GLY A 272 24.91 10.52 -15.75
CA GLY A 272 24.26 10.27 -17.04
C GLY A 272 25.11 9.43 -18.02
N THR A 273 26.42 9.30 -17.76
CA THR A 273 27.35 8.56 -18.61
C THR A 273 28.13 7.49 -17.81
N LYS A 274 28.74 6.53 -18.53
CA LYS A 274 29.60 5.52 -17.90
C LYS A 274 30.84 6.14 -17.23
N GLU A 275 31.39 7.19 -17.80
CA GLU A 275 32.54 7.93 -17.27
C GLU A 275 32.17 8.60 -15.93
N GLU A 276 31.05 9.28 -15.90
CA GLU A 276 30.51 9.88 -14.66
C GLU A 276 30.19 8.81 -13.61
N ALA A 277 29.68 7.65 -14.02
CA ALA A 277 29.40 6.53 -13.12
C ALA A 277 30.68 5.99 -12.46
N ARG A 278 31.77 5.87 -13.21
CA ARG A 278 33.08 5.46 -12.67
C ARG A 278 33.61 6.48 -11.67
N ALA A 279 33.60 7.75 -12.03
CA ALA A 279 34.03 8.85 -11.14
C ALA A 279 33.21 8.88 -9.84
N PHE A 280 31.87 8.75 -9.97
CA PHE A 280 30.97 8.70 -8.83
C PHE A 280 31.28 7.55 -7.88
N LEU A 281 31.49 6.34 -8.39
CA LEU A 281 31.75 5.17 -7.55
C LEU A 281 33.11 5.22 -6.85
N LEU A 282 34.13 5.76 -7.47
CA LEU A 282 35.44 6.00 -6.83
C LEU A 282 35.32 7.00 -5.67
N TYR A 283 34.59 8.10 -5.87
CA TYR A 283 34.29 9.06 -4.82
C TYR A 283 33.46 8.45 -3.68
N TRP A 284 32.40 7.70 -4.03
CA TRP A 284 31.50 7.04 -3.07
C TRP A 284 32.25 6.08 -2.15
N ARG A 285 33.23 5.33 -2.70
CA ARG A 285 34.10 4.43 -1.93
C ARG A 285 35.01 5.21 -0.98
N GLY A 286 35.71 6.23 -1.46
CA GLY A 286 36.61 7.06 -0.66
C GLY A 286 35.93 7.74 0.53
N GLY A 287 34.70 8.23 0.33
CA GLY A 287 33.90 8.81 1.42
C GLY A 287 33.48 7.80 2.50
N ARG A 288 33.30 6.54 2.16
CA ARG A 288 32.99 5.47 3.14
C ARG A 288 34.20 4.99 3.90
N GLU A 289 35.35 4.87 3.25
CA GLU A 289 36.61 4.51 3.91
C GLU A 289 37.02 5.57 4.95
N ALA A 290 36.80 6.85 4.63
CA ALA A 290 37.02 7.96 5.57
C ALA A 290 36.08 7.92 6.79
N GLN A 291 34.80 7.50 6.61
CA GLN A 291 33.85 7.35 7.72
C GLN A 291 34.12 6.10 8.58
N ALA A 292 34.66 5.03 7.98
CA ALA A 292 35.00 3.80 8.68
C ALA A 292 36.31 3.91 9.49
N SER A 293 37.21 4.80 9.09
CA SER A 293 38.50 5.06 9.78
C SER A 293 38.44 6.15 10.85
N GLY A 294 37.32 6.86 10.97
CA GLY A 294 37.06 7.86 12.01
C GLY A 294 36.73 7.21 13.35
N THR A 295 37.74 6.77 14.10
CA THR A 295 37.64 6.48 15.53
C THR A 295 37.33 7.78 16.27
N PRO A 296 36.35 7.87 17.16
CA PRO A 296 36.15 9.06 17.98
C PRO A 296 37.35 9.16 18.95
N ASP A 297 38.14 10.22 18.82
CA ASP A 297 39.08 10.66 19.85
C ASP A 297 38.26 10.91 21.14
N HIS A 298 38.50 10.13 22.15
CA HIS A 298 38.07 10.42 23.51
C HIS A 298 39.05 11.45 24.10
N PRO A 299 38.61 12.68 24.44
CA PRO A 299 39.40 13.53 25.31
C PRO A 299 39.30 12.98 26.76
N HIS A 300 40.46 12.87 27.36
CA HIS A 300 40.67 12.64 28.79
C HIS A 300 40.03 13.73 29.66
#